data_045ca5bed662808021c1b787631988e6
#
_entry.id   045ca5bed662808021c1b787631988e6
#
_cell.length_a   1.000
_cell.length_b   1.000
_cell.length_c   1.000
_cell.angle_alpha   90.00
_cell.angle_beta   90.00
_cell.angle_gamma   90.00
#
_symmetry.space_group_name_H-M   'P 1'
#
loop_
_entity.id
_entity.type
_entity.pdbx_description
1 polymer ?
#
loop_
_entity_poly.entity_id
_entity_poly.type
_entity_poly.pdbx_seq_one_letter_code
_entity_poly.pdbx_strand_id
1 'polypeptide(L)'
;MNTSIATDIRKIECGAEKVEGIDPETIDYRIKYSDASYEEYISNFKPNTKRRLFYRFIKRATDIVVSMLALTVLSPVFLILAIIIKLDSKGPVFFRQTRIGKGGKPFICYKFRSMKITAPAYCPTSDFEDSDQHVTKIGKLIRRLSIDELPQLYCCLIGTMSLIGYRPLIPEESECNEMREKLGVFTFRPGITGYAQVVGRDEVYHKNKAILDAEYVKRASLMFDLKLIFQTVAVVLKKDGNRDA
;
A
#
# COMPACT_ATOMS: atom_id res chain seq x y z
N MET A 1 16.38 -26.55 -18.04
CA MET A 1 15.08 -26.19 -18.66
C MET A 1 14.48 -25.03 -17.89
N ASN A 2 15.08 -23.82 -17.91
CA ASN A 2 14.55 -22.63 -17.21
C ASN A 2 15.17 -21.31 -17.72
N THR A 3 15.32 -21.19 -19.05
CA THR A 3 15.87 -19.98 -19.69
C THR A 3 14.88 -19.29 -20.64
N SER A 4 13.60 -19.70 -20.62
CA SER A 4 12.59 -19.19 -21.57
C SER A 4 11.69 -18.07 -21.02
N ILE A 5 11.64 -17.85 -19.70
CA ILE A 5 10.70 -16.88 -19.10
C ILE A 5 11.29 -15.47 -19.03
N ALA A 6 12.62 -15.33 -18.93
CA ALA A 6 13.28 -14.03 -18.83
C ALA A 6 13.37 -13.27 -20.17
N THR A 7 13.16 -13.96 -21.30
CA THR A 7 13.27 -13.37 -22.65
C THR A 7 11.94 -12.75 -23.13
N ASP A 8 10.81 -13.16 -22.54
CA ASP A 8 9.49 -12.62 -22.92
C ASP A 8 9.16 -11.25 -22.31
N ILE A 9 9.77 -10.89 -21.18
CA ILE A 9 9.49 -9.61 -20.51
C ILE A 9 10.00 -8.42 -21.33
N ARG A 10 11.05 -8.56 -22.11
CA ARG A 10 11.59 -7.47 -22.97
C ARG A 10 10.84 -7.27 -24.28
N LYS A 11 9.96 -8.17 -24.69
CA LYS A 11 9.13 -8.03 -25.89
C LYS A 11 7.80 -7.33 -25.66
N ILE A 12 7.39 -7.14 -24.39
CA ILE A 12 6.12 -6.50 -24.02
C ILE A 12 6.19 -4.97 -24.09
N GLU A 13 7.39 -4.38 -24.14
CA GLU A 13 7.56 -2.91 -24.23
C GLU A 13 7.28 -2.31 -25.62
N CYS A 14 6.99 -3.11 -26.64
CA CYS A 14 6.84 -2.62 -28.01
C CYS A 14 5.66 -3.23 -28.78
N GLY A 15 4.50 -3.30 -28.13
CA GLY A 15 3.27 -3.71 -28.80
C GLY A 15 2.07 -3.35 -27.93
N ALA A 16 1.53 -2.14 -28.10
CA ALA A 16 0.23 -1.81 -27.56
C ALA A 16 -0.83 -2.68 -28.23
N GLU A 17 -0.96 -3.95 -27.80
CA GLU A 17 -2.18 -4.70 -28.08
C GLU A 17 -3.33 -3.89 -27.47
N LYS A 18 -4.31 -3.57 -28.31
CA LYS A 18 -5.59 -2.99 -27.90
C LYS A 18 -6.30 -4.05 -27.03
N VAL A 19 -6.02 -4.07 -25.76
CA VAL A 19 -6.85 -4.80 -24.80
C VAL A 19 -8.14 -4.00 -24.68
N GLU A 20 -9.19 -4.48 -25.34
CA GLU A 20 -10.52 -3.89 -25.30
C GLU A 20 -11.07 -4.03 -23.87
N GLY A 21 -11.26 -2.89 -23.20
CA GLY A 21 -11.96 -2.76 -21.93
C GLY A 21 -11.19 -3.31 -20.71
N ILE A 22 -11.19 -2.58 -19.63
CA ILE A 22 -10.67 -3.06 -18.34
C ILE A 22 -11.80 -3.74 -17.58
N ASP A 23 -11.75 -5.07 -17.46
CA ASP A 23 -12.62 -5.84 -16.58
C ASP A 23 -11.90 -6.13 -15.26
N PRO A 24 -12.42 -5.64 -14.12
CA PRO A 24 -11.79 -5.84 -12.80
C PRO A 24 -11.65 -7.31 -12.36
N GLU A 25 -12.39 -8.23 -12.98
CA GLU A 25 -12.34 -9.66 -12.64
C GLU A 25 -11.24 -10.40 -13.42
N THR A 26 -10.88 -9.87 -14.59
CA THR A 26 -9.90 -10.51 -15.51
C THR A 26 -8.65 -9.67 -15.76
N ILE A 27 -8.59 -8.47 -15.18
CA ILE A 27 -7.45 -7.54 -15.34
C ILE A 27 -6.11 -8.20 -14.98
N ASP A 28 -5.15 -8.18 -15.91
CA ASP A 28 -3.75 -8.36 -15.54
C ASP A 28 -3.20 -7.05 -14.96
N TYR A 29 -3.14 -6.98 -13.65
CA TYR A 29 -2.72 -5.79 -12.91
C TYR A 29 -1.23 -5.43 -13.06
N ARG A 30 -0.42 -6.28 -13.71
CA ARG A 30 1.02 -6.05 -13.95
C ARG A 30 1.29 -5.26 -15.22
N ILE A 31 0.38 -5.30 -16.19
CA ILE A 31 0.55 -4.62 -17.47
C ILE A 31 -0.04 -3.20 -17.45
N LYS A 32 0.50 -2.33 -18.30
CA LYS A 32 -0.03 -0.99 -18.57
C LYS A 32 -1.10 -1.08 -19.66
N TYR A 33 -2.31 -0.62 -19.34
CA TYR A 33 -3.38 -0.45 -20.34
C TYR A 33 -3.25 0.90 -21.06
N SER A 34 -3.99 1.07 -22.17
CA SER A 34 -4.05 2.35 -22.87
C SER A 34 -4.77 3.41 -22.02
N ASP A 35 -4.42 4.69 -22.22
CA ASP A 35 -5.12 5.77 -21.51
C ASP A 35 -6.61 5.81 -21.85
N ALA A 36 -6.99 5.46 -23.07
CA ALA A 36 -8.38 5.31 -23.48
C ALA A 36 -9.13 4.23 -22.67
N SER A 37 -8.50 3.09 -22.40
CA SER A 37 -9.09 2.03 -21.57
C SER A 37 -9.27 2.48 -20.11
N TYR A 38 -8.34 3.27 -19.55
CA TYR A 38 -8.50 3.83 -18.22
C TYR A 38 -9.64 4.86 -18.16
N GLU A 39 -9.77 5.75 -19.15
CA GLU A 39 -10.86 6.75 -19.19
C GLU A 39 -12.21 6.05 -19.40
N GLU A 40 -12.27 5.01 -20.22
CA GLU A 40 -13.47 4.19 -20.39
C GLU A 40 -13.86 3.52 -19.07
N TYR A 41 -12.91 2.91 -18.34
CA TYR A 41 -13.18 2.33 -17.03
C TYR A 41 -13.70 3.38 -16.05
N ILE A 42 -13.06 4.56 -15.98
CA ILE A 42 -13.47 5.66 -15.10
C ILE A 42 -14.90 6.13 -15.42
N SER A 43 -15.23 6.29 -16.69
CA SER A 43 -16.56 6.77 -17.14
C SER A 43 -17.68 5.76 -16.81
N ASN A 44 -17.39 4.48 -16.88
CA ASN A 44 -18.33 3.39 -16.59
C ASN A 44 -18.38 3.02 -15.09
N PHE A 45 -17.41 3.45 -14.29
CA PHE A 45 -17.35 3.10 -12.88
C PHE A 45 -18.44 3.82 -12.07
N LYS A 46 -19.24 3.03 -11.38
CA LYS A 46 -20.29 3.55 -10.46
C LYS A 46 -19.86 3.28 -9.02
N PRO A 47 -19.38 4.30 -8.29
CA PRO A 47 -19.05 4.13 -6.89
C PRO A 47 -20.27 3.74 -6.09
N ASN A 48 -20.11 2.84 -5.13
CA ASN A 48 -21.20 2.44 -4.25
C ASN A 48 -21.50 3.57 -3.25
N THR A 49 -22.48 4.40 -3.57
CA THR A 49 -22.87 5.57 -2.76
C THR A 49 -23.73 5.22 -1.54
N LYS A 50 -24.12 3.95 -1.35
CA LYS A 50 -24.92 3.55 -0.19
C LYS A 50 -24.21 3.95 1.09
N ARG A 51 -24.90 4.72 1.93
CA ARG A 51 -24.43 5.10 3.26
C ARG A 51 -24.31 3.82 4.12
N ARG A 52 -23.14 3.23 4.15
CA ARG A 52 -22.83 2.07 5.01
C ARG A 52 -22.44 2.53 6.41
N LEU A 53 -23.32 3.31 7.09
CA LEU A 53 -23.01 3.91 8.38
C LEU A 53 -22.64 2.86 9.42
N PHE A 54 -23.42 1.79 9.51
CA PHE A 54 -23.17 0.69 10.44
C PHE A 54 -21.79 0.04 10.18
N TYR A 55 -21.50 -0.29 8.91
CA TYR A 55 -20.17 -0.82 8.54
C TYR A 55 -19.04 0.14 8.95
N ARG A 56 -19.19 1.42 8.63
CA ARG A 56 -18.16 2.44 8.96
C ARG A 56 -17.96 2.60 10.47
N PHE A 57 -19.04 2.48 11.25
CA PHE A 57 -18.98 2.52 12.72
C PHE A 57 -18.24 1.31 13.27
N ILE A 58 -18.64 0.09 12.90
CA ILE A 58 -17.99 -1.15 13.34
C ILE A 58 -16.51 -1.16 12.91
N LYS A 59 -16.24 -0.83 11.65
CA LYS A 59 -14.88 -0.72 11.15
C LYS A 59 -14.03 0.23 12.00
N ARG A 60 -14.56 1.40 12.34
CA ARG A 60 -13.85 2.37 13.17
C ARG A 60 -13.62 1.86 14.60
N ALA A 61 -14.61 1.24 15.20
CA ALA A 61 -14.47 0.63 16.52
C ALA A 61 -13.37 -0.47 16.50
N THR A 62 -13.39 -1.33 15.48
CA THR A 62 -12.36 -2.36 15.28
C THR A 62 -10.97 -1.75 15.09
N ASP A 63 -10.83 -0.71 14.24
CA ASP A 63 -9.57 0.00 14.06
C ASP A 63 -9.00 0.50 15.40
N ILE A 64 -9.82 1.13 16.23
CA ILE A 64 -9.40 1.66 17.55
C ILE A 64 -8.98 0.52 18.47
N VAL A 65 -9.85 -0.47 18.66
CA VAL A 65 -9.61 -1.56 19.62
C VAL A 65 -8.38 -2.36 19.24
N VAL A 66 -8.29 -2.79 17.97
CA VAL A 66 -7.15 -3.60 17.50
C VAL A 66 -5.85 -2.80 17.52
N SER A 67 -5.87 -1.53 17.10
CA SER A 67 -4.66 -0.71 17.12
C SER A 67 -4.19 -0.42 18.53
N MET A 68 -5.10 -0.17 19.48
CA MET A 68 -4.77 0.07 20.88
C MET A 68 -4.16 -1.18 21.52
N LEU A 69 -4.80 -2.34 21.35
CA LEU A 69 -4.28 -3.62 21.85
C LEU A 69 -2.92 -3.94 21.25
N ALA A 70 -2.79 -3.82 19.93
CA ALA A 70 -1.53 -4.10 19.25
C ALA A 70 -0.40 -3.17 19.72
N LEU A 71 -0.65 -1.86 19.84
CA LEU A 71 0.35 -0.90 20.34
C LEU A 71 0.76 -1.22 21.78
N THR A 72 -0.18 -1.61 22.65
CA THR A 72 0.12 -2.00 24.04
C THR A 72 0.98 -3.26 24.08
N VAL A 73 0.58 -4.31 23.38
CA VAL A 73 1.31 -5.60 23.35
C VAL A 73 2.68 -5.45 22.70
N LEU A 74 2.79 -4.67 21.63
CA LEU A 74 4.04 -4.46 20.89
C LEU A 74 4.93 -3.37 21.50
N SER A 75 4.50 -2.69 22.57
CA SER A 75 5.29 -1.60 23.19
C SER A 75 6.70 -2.01 23.60
N PRO A 76 6.98 -3.21 24.20
CA PRO A 76 8.34 -3.64 24.48
C PRO A 76 9.18 -3.83 23.21
N VAL A 77 8.57 -4.39 22.15
CA VAL A 77 9.22 -4.58 20.86
C VAL A 77 9.58 -3.22 20.24
N PHE A 78 8.68 -2.24 20.33
CA PHE A 78 8.94 -0.88 19.85
C PHE A 78 10.12 -0.24 20.57
N LEU A 79 10.23 -0.43 21.89
CA LEU A 79 11.36 0.07 22.67
C LEU A 79 12.68 -0.57 22.25
N ILE A 80 12.72 -1.89 22.10
CA ILE A 80 13.90 -2.63 21.64
C ILE A 80 14.31 -2.16 20.23
N LEU A 81 13.37 -2.07 19.30
CA LEU A 81 13.62 -1.59 17.95
C LEU A 81 14.12 -0.14 17.94
N ALA A 82 13.55 0.72 18.79
CA ALA A 82 14.00 2.11 18.91
C ALA A 82 15.49 2.21 19.31
N ILE A 83 15.91 1.39 20.27
CA ILE A 83 17.31 1.31 20.71
C ILE A 83 18.19 0.80 19.56
N ILE A 84 17.81 -0.32 18.92
CA ILE A 84 18.58 -0.93 17.83
C ILE A 84 18.73 0.06 16.66
N ILE A 85 17.66 0.75 16.24
CA ILE A 85 17.68 1.74 15.15
C ILE A 85 18.62 2.93 15.50
N LYS A 86 18.64 3.34 16.77
CA LYS A 86 19.53 4.41 17.23
C LYS A 86 20.99 4.00 17.20
N LEU A 87 21.28 2.75 17.54
CA LEU A 87 22.65 2.21 17.52
C LEU A 87 23.13 1.93 16.09
N ASP A 88 22.24 1.52 15.19
CA ASP A 88 22.58 1.19 13.78
C ASP A 88 22.92 2.44 12.95
N SER A 89 22.24 3.56 13.18
CA SER A 89 22.50 4.81 12.43
C SER A 89 22.08 6.08 13.18
N LYS A 90 22.78 7.20 12.92
CA LYS A 90 22.44 8.51 13.51
C LYS A 90 21.09 9.01 12.98
N GLY A 91 20.26 9.59 13.87
CA GLY A 91 19.00 10.27 13.50
C GLY A 91 17.76 9.83 14.30
N PRO A 92 16.53 10.24 13.90
CA PRO A 92 15.30 9.91 14.60
C PRO A 92 14.95 8.43 14.42
N VAL A 93 14.24 7.84 15.39
CA VAL A 93 13.74 6.47 15.34
C VAL A 93 12.63 6.32 14.30
N PHE A 94 11.75 7.31 14.24
CA PHE A 94 10.62 7.32 13.32
C PHE A 94 10.92 8.16 12.09
N PHE A 95 10.61 7.61 10.94
CA PHE A 95 10.51 8.32 9.68
C PHE A 95 9.08 8.85 9.52
N ARG A 96 8.95 10.08 9.06
CA ARG A 96 7.68 10.78 8.82
C ARG A 96 7.60 11.17 7.37
N GLN A 97 6.48 10.84 6.73
CA GLN A 97 6.27 11.17 5.31
C GLN A 97 4.83 11.65 5.11
N THR A 98 4.69 12.73 4.34
CA THR A 98 3.37 13.20 3.90
C THR A 98 2.80 12.22 2.90
N ARG A 99 1.56 11.80 3.12
CA ARG A 99 0.80 10.89 2.25
C ARG A 99 -0.60 11.44 2.02
N ILE A 100 -1.25 11.03 0.93
CA ILE A 100 -2.63 11.40 0.61
C ILE A 100 -3.59 10.44 1.33
N GLY A 101 -4.49 11.03 2.11
CA GLY A 101 -5.45 10.33 2.95
C GLY A 101 -6.90 10.55 2.52
N LYS A 102 -7.82 10.32 3.46
CA LYS A 102 -9.26 10.47 3.24
C LYS A 102 -9.61 11.88 2.77
N GLY A 103 -10.45 11.95 1.74
CA GLY A 103 -10.88 13.22 1.11
C GLY A 103 -9.78 13.90 0.31
N GLY A 104 -8.75 13.15 -0.13
CA GLY A 104 -7.61 13.72 -0.86
C GLY A 104 -6.69 14.61 0.01
N LYS A 105 -6.90 14.62 1.34
CA LYS A 105 -6.16 15.51 2.26
C LYS A 105 -4.84 14.88 2.67
N PRO A 106 -3.74 15.66 2.70
CA PRO A 106 -2.45 15.16 3.17
C PRO A 106 -2.50 14.86 4.68
N PHE A 107 -1.76 13.82 5.10
CA PHE A 107 -1.53 13.48 6.49
C PHE A 107 -0.11 12.96 6.70
N ILE A 108 0.37 12.92 7.93
CA ILE A 108 1.68 12.37 8.27
C ILE A 108 1.56 10.89 8.56
N CYS A 109 2.25 10.08 7.75
CA CYS A 109 2.40 8.65 7.94
C CYS A 109 3.71 8.36 8.70
N TYR A 110 3.65 7.50 9.71
CA TYR A 110 4.79 7.13 10.54
C TYR A 110 5.29 5.73 10.20
N LYS A 111 6.62 5.58 10.10
CA LYS A 111 7.31 4.29 9.97
C LYS A 111 8.53 4.25 10.88
N PHE A 112 9.03 3.06 11.20
CA PHE A 112 10.39 2.99 11.71
C PHE A 112 11.39 3.37 10.61
N ARG A 113 12.44 4.09 11.00
CA ARG A 113 13.51 4.43 10.06
C ARG A 113 14.28 3.18 9.67
N SER A 114 14.26 2.85 8.39
CA SER A 114 14.97 1.74 7.77
C SER A 114 16.08 2.19 6.81
N MET A 115 16.19 3.51 6.57
CA MET A 115 17.16 4.12 5.67
C MET A 115 17.99 5.18 6.38
N LYS A 116 19.19 5.45 5.87
CA LYS A 116 20.04 6.55 6.33
C LYS A 116 19.37 7.91 6.08
N ILE A 117 19.73 8.93 6.85
CA ILE A 117 19.16 10.30 6.69
C ILE A 117 19.49 10.90 5.32
N THR A 118 20.56 10.43 4.69
CA THR A 118 20.98 10.87 3.34
C THR A 118 20.09 10.38 2.22
N ALA A 119 19.15 9.46 2.51
CA ALA A 119 18.20 8.96 1.52
C ALA A 119 17.18 10.04 1.14
N PRO A 120 16.83 10.20 -0.15
CA PRO A 120 15.79 11.13 -0.58
C PRO A 120 14.43 10.76 0.00
N ALA A 121 13.77 11.72 0.64
CA ALA A 121 12.51 11.50 1.37
C ALA A 121 11.26 11.43 0.49
N TYR A 122 11.33 11.96 -0.74
CA TYR A 122 10.18 12.18 -1.63
C TYR A 122 10.33 11.48 -2.99
N CYS A 123 11.12 10.42 -3.06
CA CYS A 123 11.21 9.60 -4.26
C CYS A 123 10.34 8.36 -4.10
N PRO A 124 9.48 8.00 -5.09
CA PRO A 124 8.83 6.70 -5.11
C PRO A 124 9.87 5.60 -5.01
N THR A 125 9.61 4.57 -4.23
CA THR A 125 10.56 3.45 -4.05
C THR A 125 10.84 2.74 -5.38
N SER A 126 9.89 2.79 -6.34
CA SER A 126 10.03 2.27 -7.71
C SER A 126 11.06 3.01 -8.55
N ASP A 127 11.27 4.29 -8.28
CA ASP A 127 12.11 5.18 -9.10
C ASP A 127 13.50 5.39 -8.50
N PHE A 128 13.76 4.71 -7.37
CA PHE A 128 15.00 4.86 -6.62
C PHE A 128 15.98 3.73 -6.96
N GLU A 129 16.75 3.92 -8.04
CA GLU A 129 17.66 2.91 -8.61
C GLU A 129 18.72 2.40 -7.59
N ASP A 130 19.15 3.23 -6.64
CA ASP A 130 20.17 2.90 -5.64
C ASP A 130 19.59 2.75 -4.21
N SER A 131 18.35 2.33 -4.08
CA SER A 131 17.67 2.22 -2.77
C SER A 131 18.48 1.39 -1.75
N ASP A 132 19.15 0.36 -2.19
CA ASP A 132 19.87 -0.60 -1.34
C ASP A 132 21.10 -0.01 -0.64
N GLN A 133 21.77 0.97 -1.24
CA GLN A 133 22.93 1.65 -0.63
C GLN A 133 22.54 2.53 0.57
N HIS A 134 21.29 2.99 0.60
CA HIS A 134 20.75 3.84 1.65
C HIS A 134 20.04 3.06 2.75
N VAL A 135 19.69 1.79 2.53
CA VAL A 135 19.07 0.93 3.54
C VAL A 135 20.11 0.51 4.57
N THR A 136 19.77 0.67 5.86
CA THR A 136 20.68 0.25 6.95
C THR A 136 20.64 -1.27 7.12
N LYS A 137 21.62 -1.85 7.86
CA LYS A 137 21.67 -3.31 8.09
C LYS A 137 20.39 -3.80 8.80
N ILE A 138 19.99 -3.10 9.85
CA ILE A 138 18.73 -3.37 10.56
C ILE A 138 17.54 -3.01 9.69
N GLY A 139 17.64 -1.96 8.87
CA GLY A 139 16.62 -1.55 7.91
C GLY A 139 16.22 -2.66 6.95
N LYS A 140 17.18 -3.43 6.42
CA LYS A 140 16.88 -4.59 5.56
C LYS A 140 16.00 -5.62 6.28
N LEU A 141 16.33 -5.94 7.52
CA LEU A 141 15.56 -6.92 8.31
C LEU A 141 14.14 -6.44 8.61
N ILE A 142 13.98 -5.19 9.11
CA ILE A 142 12.66 -4.68 9.48
C ILE A 142 11.75 -4.45 8.26
N ARG A 143 12.31 -4.08 7.10
CA ARG A 143 11.56 -4.00 5.83
C ARG A 143 11.14 -5.38 5.32
N ARG A 144 12.05 -6.36 5.34
CA ARG A 144 11.73 -7.74 4.94
C ARG A 144 10.55 -8.30 5.74
N LEU A 145 10.49 -8.02 7.03
CA LEU A 145 9.42 -8.45 7.92
C LEU A 145 8.22 -7.48 7.96
N SER A 146 8.27 -6.37 7.21
CA SER A 146 7.28 -5.28 7.24
C SER A 146 7.04 -4.67 8.64
N ILE A 147 8.00 -4.84 9.55
CA ILE A 147 7.96 -4.30 10.91
C ILE A 147 8.07 -2.77 10.91
N ASP A 148 8.75 -2.21 9.87
CA ASP A 148 8.87 -0.77 9.69
C ASP A 148 7.50 -0.06 9.57
N GLU A 149 6.45 -0.76 9.17
CA GLU A 149 5.11 -0.19 9.03
C GLU A 149 4.25 -0.25 10.30
N LEU A 150 4.68 -0.96 11.36
CA LEU A 150 3.92 -1.07 12.61
C LEU A 150 3.57 0.28 13.28
N PRO A 151 4.38 1.35 13.21
CA PRO A 151 3.98 2.66 13.74
C PRO A 151 2.72 3.25 13.08
N GLN A 152 2.30 2.76 11.91
CA GLN A 152 1.04 3.15 11.29
C GLN A 152 -0.19 2.74 12.12
N LEU A 153 -0.07 1.79 13.06
CA LEU A 153 -1.10 1.49 14.04
C LEU A 153 -1.49 2.73 14.86
N TYR A 154 -0.55 3.63 15.13
CA TYR A 154 -0.86 4.92 15.74
C TYR A 154 -1.73 5.78 14.82
N CYS A 155 -1.46 5.79 13.50
CA CYS A 155 -2.30 6.48 12.52
C CYS A 155 -3.72 5.89 12.48
N CYS A 156 -3.86 4.57 12.65
CA CYS A 156 -5.16 3.92 12.77
C CYS A 156 -5.89 4.34 14.05
N LEU A 157 -5.18 4.38 15.17
CA LEU A 157 -5.73 4.75 16.47
C LEU A 157 -6.28 6.20 16.45
N ILE A 158 -5.52 7.16 15.92
CA ILE A 158 -5.96 8.56 15.83
C ILE A 158 -6.97 8.82 14.69
N GLY A 159 -7.10 7.87 13.74
CA GLY A 159 -8.11 7.89 12.68
C GLY A 159 -7.71 8.55 11.37
N THR A 160 -6.43 8.81 11.15
CA THR A 160 -5.93 9.23 9.82
C THR A 160 -5.82 8.03 8.88
N MET A 161 -5.66 6.81 9.40
CA MET A 161 -5.67 5.54 8.69
C MET A 161 -6.71 4.56 9.25
N SER A 162 -6.83 3.41 8.63
CA SER A 162 -7.58 2.22 9.01
C SER A 162 -6.65 1.01 8.92
N LEU A 163 -7.01 -0.11 9.53
CA LEU A 163 -6.27 -1.35 9.33
C LEU A 163 -6.33 -1.80 7.87
N ILE A 164 -7.52 -1.66 7.25
CA ILE A 164 -7.76 -2.05 5.86
C ILE A 164 -8.28 -0.86 5.06
N GLY A 165 -7.66 -0.63 3.91
CA GLY A 165 -8.01 0.45 2.99
C GLY A 165 -7.06 0.47 1.79
N TYR A 166 -7.09 1.53 1.00
CA TYR A 166 -6.10 1.73 -0.05
C TYR A 166 -4.73 2.11 0.55
N ARG A 167 -3.62 1.71 -0.10
CA ARG A 167 -2.28 2.11 0.35
C ARG A 167 -2.08 3.61 0.13
N PRO A 168 -1.74 4.40 1.17
CA PRO A 168 -1.53 5.83 0.99
C PRO A 168 -0.27 6.09 0.17
N LEU A 169 -0.39 6.87 -0.90
CA LEU A 169 0.70 7.27 -1.78
C LEU A 169 1.20 8.67 -1.41
N ILE A 170 2.40 9.01 -1.86
CA ILE A 170 2.96 10.35 -1.76
C ILE A 170 2.24 11.29 -2.74
N PRO A 171 2.22 12.61 -2.48
CA PRO A 171 1.59 13.57 -3.40
C PRO A 171 2.16 13.53 -4.82
N GLU A 172 3.46 13.19 -4.94
CA GLU A 172 4.21 13.13 -6.20
C GLU A 172 3.71 12.01 -7.13
N GLU A 173 3.03 10.99 -6.60
CA GLU A 173 2.35 9.94 -7.39
C GLU A 173 1.00 10.45 -7.92
N SER A 174 1.01 11.59 -8.63
CA SER A 174 -0.18 12.35 -9.02
C SER A 174 -1.14 11.54 -9.89
N GLU A 175 -0.66 10.83 -10.90
CA GLU A 175 -1.52 10.07 -11.82
C GLU A 175 -2.42 9.07 -11.11
N CYS A 176 -1.86 8.29 -10.18
CA CYS A 176 -2.63 7.33 -9.40
C CYS A 176 -3.59 8.05 -8.42
N ASN A 177 -3.14 9.14 -7.80
CA ASN A 177 -3.96 9.90 -6.87
C ASN A 177 -5.15 10.57 -7.57
N GLU A 178 -4.97 11.16 -8.75
CA GLU A 178 -6.05 11.75 -9.57
C GLU A 178 -7.07 10.69 -10.00
N MET A 179 -6.59 9.54 -10.45
CA MET A 179 -7.48 8.44 -10.81
C MET A 179 -8.29 7.92 -9.61
N ARG A 180 -7.68 7.82 -8.42
CA ARG A 180 -8.38 7.47 -7.17
C ARG A 180 -9.44 8.50 -6.79
N GLU A 181 -9.18 9.78 -7.02
CA GLU A 181 -10.16 10.84 -6.78
C GLU A 181 -11.35 10.70 -7.70
N LYS A 182 -11.13 10.57 -9.02
CA LYS A 182 -12.19 10.33 -10.01
C LYS A 182 -13.03 9.09 -9.69
N LEU A 183 -12.41 8.02 -9.20
CA LEU A 183 -13.05 6.77 -8.81
C LEU A 183 -13.67 6.79 -7.39
N GLY A 184 -13.56 7.90 -6.65
CA GLY A 184 -14.15 8.05 -5.32
C GLY A 184 -13.47 7.22 -4.22
N VAL A 185 -12.22 6.77 -4.43
CA VAL A 185 -11.45 5.96 -3.47
C VAL A 185 -11.23 6.73 -2.17
N PHE A 186 -11.00 8.03 -2.24
CA PHE A 186 -10.74 8.88 -1.09
C PHE A 186 -11.93 9.08 -0.14
N THR A 187 -13.09 8.51 -0.44
CA THR A 187 -14.23 8.44 0.51
C THR A 187 -13.95 7.54 1.71
N PHE A 188 -12.97 6.64 1.58
CA PHE A 188 -12.46 5.78 2.65
C PHE A 188 -11.17 6.34 3.26
N ARG A 189 -10.72 5.77 4.40
CA ARG A 189 -9.39 6.00 4.95
C ARG A 189 -8.38 5.09 4.26
N PRO A 190 -7.13 5.54 4.10
CA PRO A 190 -6.05 4.64 3.69
C PRO A 190 -5.84 3.54 4.73
N GLY A 191 -5.33 2.39 4.28
CA GLY A 191 -5.09 1.22 5.12
C GLY A 191 -3.61 0.90 5.31
N ILE A 192 -3.29 0.15 6.37
CA ILE A 192 -2.01 -0.54 6.51
C ILE A 192 -1.91 -1.63 5.45
N THR A 193 -3.01 -2.36 5.25
CA THR A 193 -3.18 -3.31 4.16
C THR A 193 -4.43 -3.01 3.35
N GLY A 194 -4.54 -3.60 2.15
CA GLY A 194 -5.67 -3.39 1.26
C GLY A 194 -5.69 -4.34 0.09
N TYR A 195 -6.72 -4.22 -0.74
CA TYR A 195 -6.94 -5.17 -1.83
C TYR A 195 -5.81 -5.16 -2.86
N ALA A 196 -5.35 -4.00 -3.31
CA ALA A 196 -4.20 -3.90 -4.23
C ALA A 196 -2.92 -4.51 -3.65
N GLN A 197 -2.70 -4.38 -2.33
CA GLN A 197 -1.53 -4.92 -1.65
C GLN A 197 -1.57 -6.45 -1.52
N VAL A 198 -2.76 -7.03 -1.37
CA VAL A 198 -2.96 -8.48 -1.28
C VAL A 198 -2.85 -9.13 -2.66
N VAL A 199 -3.35 -8.47 -3.71
CA VAL A 199 -3.40 -9.01 -5.07
C VAL A 199 -2.03 -9.07 -5.72
N GLY A 200 -1.22 -8.00 -5.68
CA GLY A 200 0.03 -7.98 -6.42
C GLY A 200 1.14 -7.10 -5.83
N ARG A 201 0.93 -6.47 -4.67
CA ARG A 201 1.94 -5.65 -3.98
C ARG A 201 2.64 -4.63 -4.90
N ASP A 202 3.96 -4.76 -5.01
CA ASP A 202 4.82 -3.85 -5.77
C ASP A 202 4.80 -4.15 -7.28
N GLU A 203 4.34 -5.35 -7.69
CA GLU A 203 4.21 -5.77 -9.09
C GLU A 203 3.01 -5.13 -9.82
N VAL A 204 2.09 -4.51 -9.06
CA VAL A 204 0.92 -3.85 -9.65
C VAL A 204 1.34 -2.55 -10.33
N TYR A 205 1.04 -2.43 -11.64
CA TYR A 205 1.22 -1.16 -12.34
C TYR A 205 0.46 -0.03 -11.64
N HIS A 206 1.07 1.14 -11.50
CA HIS A 206 0.58 2.18 -10.58
C HIS A 206 -0.87 2.63 -10.86
N LYS A 207 -1.31 2.77 -12.12
CA LYS A 207 -2.73 3.09 -12.44
C LYS A 207 -3.68 1.96 -12.07
N ASN A 208 -3.25 0.71 -12.18
CA ASN A 208 -4.06 -0.45 -11.82
C ASN A 208 -4.29 -0.54 -10.29
N LYS A 209 -3.39 0.03 -9.49
CA LYS A 209 -3.62 0.18 -8.04
C LYS A 209 -4.90 0.97 -7.77
N ALA A 210 -5.17 2.03 -8.54
CA ALA A 210 -6.39 2.83 -8.39
C ALA A 210 -7.66 2.03 -8.72
N ILE A 211 -7.61 1.15 -9.74
CA ILE A 211 -8.73 0.26 -10.09
C ILE A 211 -9.01 -0.74 -8.96
N LEU A 212 -7.97 -1.41 -8.46
CA LEU A 212 -8.12 -2.37 -7.35
C LEU A 212 -8.63 -1.69 -6.08
N ASP A 213 -8.18 -0.48 -5.79
CA ASP A 213 -8.66 0.30 -4.66
C ASP A 213 -10.13 0.75 -4.83
N ALA A 214 -10.55 1.06 -6.07
CA ALA A 214 -11.93 1.36 -6.39
C ALA A 214 -12.84 0.13 -6.22
N GLU A 215 -12.37 -1.04 -6.65
CA GLU A 215 -13.08 -2.30 -6.43
C GLU A 215 -13.18 -2.65 -4.93
N TYR A 216 -12.14 -2.35 -4.14
CA TYR A 216 -12.25 -2.45 -2.69
C TYR A 216 -13.38 -1.57 -2.15
N VAL A 217 -13.43 -0.30 -2.53
CA VAL A 217 -14.48 0.64 -2.08
C VAL A 217 -15.86 0.15 -2.47
N LYS A 218 -16.03 -0.39 -3.67
CA LYS A 218 -17.27 -0.95 -4.18
C LYS A 218 -17.75 -2.17 -3.38
N ARG A 219 -16.83 -3.09 -3.03
CA ARG A 219 -17.10 -4.36 -2.33
C ARG A 219 -16.97 -4.24 -0.80
N ALA A 220 -16.54 -3.11 -0.25
CA ALA A 220 -16.22 -2.93 1.16
C ALA A 220 -17.33 -3.44 2.08
N SER A 221 -17.01 -4.38 2.95
CA SER A 221 -17.88 -5.00 3.94
C SER A 221 -17.03 -5.63 5.03
N LEU A 222 -17.60 -5.92 6.20
CA LEU A 222 -16.87 -6.57 7.30
C LEU A 222 -16.31 -7.93 6.87
N MET A 223 -17.06 -8.69 6.08
CA MET A 223 -16.62 -10.00 5.59
C MET A 223 -15.45 -9.85 4.60
N PHE A 224 -15.51 -8.85 3.72
CA PHE A 224 -14.43 -8.59 2.78
C PHE A 224 -13.16 -8.08 3.49
N ASP A 225 -13.31 -7.22 4.49
CA ASP A 225 -12.19 -6.78 5.33
C ASP A 225 -11.54 -7.98 6.05
N LEU A 226 -12.35 -8.87 6.64
CA LEU A 226 -11.85 -10.07 7.30
C LEU A 226 -11.09 -11.00 6.33
N LYS A 227 -11.63 -11.20 5.12
CA LYS A 227 -10.95 -11.95 4.06
C LYS A 227 -9.58 -11.33 3.73
N LEU A 228 -9.51 -10.00 3.59
CA LEU A 228 -8.24 -9.31 3.30
C LEU A 228 -7.22 -9.43 4.44
N ILE A 229 -7.67 -9.47 5.71
CA ILE A 229 -6.79 -9.73 6.85
C ILE A 229 -6.14 -11.12 6.70
N PHE A 230 -6.94 -12.17 6.51
CA PHE A 230 -6.42 -13.52 6.35
C PHE A 230 -5.46 -13.63 5.15
N GLN A 231 -5.83 -13.03 4.02
CA GLN A 231 -4.97 -13.01 2.85
C GLN A 231 -3.66 -12.25 3.10
N THR A 232 -3.70 -11.13 3.83
CA THR A 232 -2.50 -10.38 4.21
C THR A 232 -1.56 -11.27 5.05
N VAL A 233 -2.10 -11.95 6.07
CA VAL A 233 -1.31 -12.86 6.90
C VAL A 233 -0.69 -13.96 6.05
N ALA A 234 -1.47 -14.60 5.17
CA ALA A 234 -0.97 -15.64 4.27
C ALA A 234 0.13 -15.13 3.33
N VAL A 235 -0.04 -13.93 2.79
CA VAL A 235 0.96 -13.30 1.90
C VAL A 235 2.22 -12.90 2.67
N VAL A 236 2.12 -12.43 3.92
CA VAL A 236 3.28 -12.11 4.77
C VAL A 236 4.04 -13.38 5.14
N LEU A 237 3.34 -14.46 5.50
CA LEU A 237 3.96 -15.74 5.89
C LEU A 237 4.59 -16.48 4.69
N LYS A 238 4.00 -16.39 3.49
CA LYS A 238 4.58 -16.98 2.27
C LYS A 238 5.83 -16.25 1.77
N LYS A 239 6.18 -15.14 2.38
CA LYS A 239 7.26 -14.26 1.95
C LYS A 239 8.65 -14.67 2.44
N ASP A 240 8.92 -15.97 2.51
CA ASP A 240 10.29 -16.44 2.53
C ASP A 240 10.94 -16.15 1.16
N GLY A 241 11.59 -15.01 1.04
CA GLY A 241 12.68 -14.86 0.10
C GLY A 241 12.52 -13.90 -1.07
N ASN A 242 11.46 -13.09 -1.26
CA ASN A 242 11.33 -12.30 -2.49
C ASN A 242 11.13 -10.78 -2.28
N ARG A 243 12.06 -10.15 -1.59
CA ARG A 243 12.29 -8.70 -1.69
C ARG A 243 13.76 -8.35 -1.87
N ASP A 244 14.64 -9.24 -2.16
CA ASP A 244 16.03 -8.96 -2.53
C ASP A 244 16.63 -10.26 -3.09
N ALA A 245 16.41 -10.55 -4.37
CA ALA A 245 17.26 -11.39 -5.20
C ALA A 245 17.53 -10.64 -6.50
#